data_97ea7d2e58c18fdda4be4eb496dfd61f
#
_entry.id   97ea7d2e58c18fdda4be4eb496dfd61f
#
_cell.length_a   1.000
_cell.length_b   1.000
_cell.length_c   1.000
_cell.angle_alpha   90.00
_cell.angle_beta   90.00
_cell.angle_gamma   90.00
#
_symmetry.space_group_name_H-M   'P 1'
#
loop_
_entity.id
_entity.type
_entity.pdbx_description
1 polymer ?
#
loop_
_entity_poly.entity_id
_entity_poly.type
_entity_poly.pdbx_seq_one_letter_code
_entity_poly.pdbx_strand_id
1 'polypeptide(L)'
;MIKTRDPKGSWSKPVLVKAGKGMIDPTPLWDEDGKVYLIHAYAGSRSGVNSILVICELNAEGTEVISDPVMVFDGNDGKNHTVEGPKLYKRNGYYYIFAPAGGVATGWQLVLRSKNIYGPYESKIVMAQGKTTINGPHQGGWVDTNTGESWFVHFQDKGAYGRVIHLNPMMWINDWPVIGVDKDKDGCGEPVTVSYT
;
A
#
# COMPACT_ATOMS: atom_id res chain seq x y z
N MET A 1 -16.15 8.40 3.83
CA MET A 1 -15.01 9.34 3.72
C MET A 1 -15.29 10.62 4.50
N ILE A 2 -14.27 11.19 5.12
CA ILE A 2 -14.26 12.57 5.67
C ILE A 2 -13.08 13.32 5.06
N LYS A 3 -13.15 14.63 4.94
CA LYS A 3 -12.10 15.48 4.34
C LYS A 3 -11.81 16.70 5.20
N THR A 4 -10.57 17.15 5.19
CA THR A 4 -10.13 18.43 5.76
C THR A 4 -8.93 18.97 4.99
N ARG A 5 -8.71 20.27 5.01
CA ARG A 5 -7.47 20.92 4.54
C ARG A 5 -6.44 21.09 5.66
N ASP A 6 -6.90 21.08 6.89
CA ASP A 6 -6.06 21.17 8.08
C ASP A 6 -6.44 20.05 9.05
N PRO A 7 -5.55 19.09 9.32
CA PRO A 7 -5.83 17.98 10.24
C PRO A 7 -6.20 18.41 11.66
N LYS A 8 -5.80 19.62 12.07
CA LYS A 8 -6.13 20.23 13.37
C LYS A 8 -7.43 21.03 13.33
N GLY A 9 -7.97 21.28 12.15
CA GLY A 9 -9.18 22.06 11.91
C GLY A 9 -10.46 21.23 11.85
N SER A 10 -11.48 21.80 11.22
CA SER A 10 -12.77 21.15 11.03
C SER A 10 -12.72 20.10 9.92
N TRP A 11 -13.42 19.00 10.12
CA TRP A 11 -13.61 17.93 9.17
C TRP A 11 -14.98 17.99 8.52
N SER A 12 -15.10 17.54 7.28
CA SER A 12 -16.39 17.40 6.60
C SER A 12 -17.31 16.41 7.32
N LYS A 13 -18.60 16.46 7.05
CA LYS A 13 -19.52 15.39 7.43
C LYS A 13 -19.08 14.08 6.75
N PRO A 14 -19.28 12.92 7.41
CA PRO A 14 -18.96 11.62 6.80
C PRO A 14 -19.87 11.33 5.61
N VAL A 15 -19.27 10.77 4.56
CA VAL A 15 -19.97 10.28 3.36
C VAL A 15 -19.67 8.80 3.20
N LEU A 16 -20.72 7.98 3.00
CA LEU A 16 -20.58 6.58 2.62
C LEU A 16 -20.31 6.51 1.12
N VAL A 17 -19.06 6.25 0.73
CA VAL A 17 -18.62 6.22 -0.68
C VAL A 17 -19.15 4.98 -1.40
N LYS A 18 -19.13 3.82 -0.70
CA LYS A 18 -19.65 2.55 -1.20
C LYS A 18 -20.06 1.67 -0.02
N ALA A 19 -21.24 1.10 -0.11
CA ALA A 19 -21.62 0.01 0.80
C ALA A 19 -21.03 -1.31 0.30
N GLY A 20 -20.49 -2.13 1.23
CA GLY A 20 -19.93 -3.43 0.90
C GLY A 20 -19.57 -4.21 2.13
N LYS A 21 -19.55 -5.56 2.00
CA LYS A 21 -19.23 -6.46 3.10
C LYS A 21 -17.75 -6.81 3.06
N GLY A 22 -17.04 -6.52 4.15
CA GLY A 22 -15.62 -6.89 4.29
C GLY A 22 -14.64 -6.10 3.41
N MET A 23 -15.05 -5.00 2.80
CA MET A 23 -14.12 -4.07 2.12
C MET A 23 -13.23 -3.40 3.16
N ILE A 24 -11.91 -3.42 2.94
CA ILE A 24 -10.91 -2.85 3.86
C ILE A 24 -9.85 -2.05 3.12
N ASP A 25 -9.14 -1.21 3.86
CA ASP A 25 -7.92 -0.50 3.44
C ASP A 25 -8.06 0.32 2.16
N PRO A 26 -9.10 1.16 2.03
CA PRO A 26 -9.30 1.94 0.81
C PRO A 26 -8.23 3.04 0.68
N THR A 27 -7.69 3.21 -0.53
CA THR A 27 -6.79 4.32 -0.87
C THR A 27 -7.26 5.00 -2.15
N PRO A 28 -7.61 6.29 -2.12
CA PRO A 28 -7.95 7.05 -3.32
C PRO A 28 -6.69 7.60 -4.01
N LEU A 29 -6.76 7.73 -5.34
CA LEU A 29 -5.78 8.42 -6.17
C LEU A 29 -6.53 9.42 -7.07
N TRP A 30 -6.22 10.70 -6.95
CA TRP A 30 -6.58 11.72 -7.95
C TRP A 30 -5.49 11.74 -9.01
N ASP A 31 -5.82 11.28 -10.20
CA ASP A 31 -4.85 11.13 -11.29
C ASP A 31 -4.78 12.39 -12.17
N GLU A 32 -3.67 12.53 -12.88
CA GLU A 32 -3.42 13.59 -13.85
C GLU A 32 -4.34 13.53 -15.07
N ASP A 33 -4.98 12.38 -15.33
CA ASP A 33 -6.00 12.20 -16.37
C ASP A 33 -7.35 12.85 -16.01
N GLY A 34 -7.46 13.43 -14.81
CA GLY A 34 -8.66 14.06 -14.28
C GLY A 34 -9.63 13.09 -13.62
N LYS A 35 -9.31 11.81 -13.55
CA LYS A 35 -10.12 10.77 -12.90
C LYS A 35 -9.69 10.55 -11.46
N VAL A 36 -10.57 9.94 -10.70
CA VAL A 36 -10.30 9.53 -9.32
C VAL A 36 -10.50 8.03 -9.21
N TYR A 37 -9.49 7.33 -8.71
CA TYR A 37 -9.51 5.90 -8.53
C TYR A 37 -9.51 5.53 -7.05
N LEU A 38 -10.17 4.43 -6.70
CA LEU A 38 -10.16 3.85 -5.37
C LEU A 38 -9.69 2.41 -5.46
N ILE A 39 -8.57 2.11 -4.81
CA ILE A 39 -8.16 0.73 -4.57
C ILE A 39 -8.59 0.29 -3.18
N HIS A 40 -8.96 -0.99 -3.03
CA HIS A 40 -9.23 -1.59 -1.72
C HIS A 40 -8.93 -3.09 -1.73
N ALA A 41 -8.87 -3.69 -0.55
CA ALA A 41 -8.76 -5.12 -0.31
C ALA A 41 -10.05 -5.68 0.32
N TYR A 42 -10.04 -6.98 0.62
CA TYR A 42 -11.12 -7.66 1.33
C TYR A 42 -10.62 -8.41 2.57
N ALA A 43 -11.38 -8.34 3.67
CA ALA A 43 -11.16 -9.13 4.86
C ALA A 43 -11.91 -10.46 4.76
N GLY A 44 -11.19 -11.57 4.65
CA GLY A 44 -11.77 -12.91 4.48
C GLY A 44 -12.80 -13.28 5.54
N SER A 45 -12.57 -12.89 6.79
CA SER A 45 -13.50 -13.14 7.90
C SER A 45 -14.88 -12.47 7.74
N ARG A 46 -15.00 -11.47 6.89
CA ARG A 46 -16.24 -10.69 6.69
C ARG A 46 -16.83 -10.85 5.29
N SER A 47 -15.99 -10.95 4.27
CA SER A 47 -16.43 -11.04 2.87
C SER A 47 -16.46 -12.47 2.34
N GLY A 48 -15.74 -13.41 2.99
CA GLY A 48 -15.50 -14.76 2.48
C GLY A 48 -14.38 -14.85 1.44
N VAL A 49 -13.79 -13.72 1.04
CA VAL A 49 -12.66 -13.65 0.13
C VAL A 49 -11.54 -12.81 0.74
N ASN A 50 -10.29 -13.13 0.43
CA ASN A 50 -9.10 -12.38 0.84
C ASN A 50 -8.05 -12.40 -0.27
N SER A 51 -6.95 -11.70 -0.05
CA SER A 51 -5.79 -11.66 -0.96
C SER A 51 -6.12 -11.11 -2.35
N ILE A 52 -7.18 -10.32 -2.50
CA ILE A 52 -7.62 -9.72 -3.74
C ILE A 52 -7.58 -8.20 -3.63
N LEU A 53 -6.99 -7.55 -4.63
CA LEU A 53 -6.99 -6.09 -4.77
C LEU A 53 -7.88 -5.68 -5.93
N VAL A 54 -8.72 -4.68 -5.67
CA VAL A 54 -9.75 -4.22 -6.61
C VAL A 54 -9.67 -2.71 -6.78
N ILE A 55 -9.78 -2.22 -8.01
CA ILE A 55 -9.86 -0.79 -8.34
C ILE A 55 -11.23 -0.48 -8.92
N CYS A 56 -11.81 0.65 -8.52
CA CYS A 56 -12.97 1.27 -9.14
C CYS A 56 -12.74 2.78 -9.32
N GLU A 57 -13.53 3.39 -10.21
CA GLU A 57 -13.50 4.84 -10.44
C GLU A 57 -14.50 5.53 -9.51
N LEU A 58 -14.08 6.67 -8.96
CA LEU A 58 -14.92 7.57 -8.17
C LEU A 58 -15.33 8.79 -9.02
N ASN A 59 -16.40 9.47 -8.60
CA ASN A 59 -16.68 10.82 -9.07
C ASN A 59 -15.55 11.79 -8.71
N ALA A 60 -15.48 12.95 -9.34
CA ALA A 60 -14.38 13.92 -9.17
C ALA A 60 -14.20 14.36 -7.71
N GLU A 61 -15.27 14.44 -6.93
CA GLU A 61 -15.24 14.75 -5.50
C GLU A 61 -14.76 13.59 -4.65
N GLY A 62 -14.66 12.37 -5.23
CA GLY A 62 -14.30 11.12 -4.54
C GLY A 62 -15.36 10.69 -3.51
N THR A 63 -16.61 11.03 -3.70
CA THR A 63 -17.70 10.76 -2.74
C THR A 63 -18.57 9.58 -3.12
N GLU A 64 -18.45 9.08 -4.34
CA GLU A 64 -19.28 8.00 -4.89
C GLU A 64 -18.47 7.14 -5.86
N VAL A 65 -18.69 5.84 -5.84
CA VAL A 65 -18.17 4.91 -6.86
C VAL A 65 -19.05 4.98 -8.09
N ILE A 66 -18.46 5.22 -9.25
CA ILE A 66 -19.15 5.41 -10.54
C ILE A 66 -18.86 4.33 -11.58
N SER A 67 -18.05 3.33 -11.25
CA SER A 67 -17.72 2.20 -12.12
C SER A 67 -17.88 0.87 -11.42
N ASP A 68 -17.98 -0.21 -12.19
CA ASP A 68 -17.82 -1.55 -11.68
C ASP A 68 -16.39 -1.77 -11.16
N PRO A 69 -16.21 -2.61 -10.13
CA PRO A 69 -14.90 -2.95 -9.60
C PRO A 69 -14.14 -3.87 -10.55
N VAL A 70 -12.87 -3.57 -10.79
CA VAL A 70 -11.94 -4.39 -11.57
C VAL A 70 -10.94 -5.05 -10.63
N MET A 71 -10.85 -6.37 -10.64
CA MET A 71 -9.79 -7.09 -9.93
C MET A 71 -8.47 -6.87 -10.66
N VAL A 72 -7.49 -6.28 -9.96
CA VAL A 72 -6.18 -5.94 -10.54
C VAL A 72 -5.07 -6.85 -10.05
N PHE A 73 -5.31 -7.56 -8.95
CA PHE A 73 -4.36 -8.53 -8.42
C PHE A 73 -5.07 -9.61 -7.59
N ASP A 74 -4.66 -10.87 -7.81
CA ASP A 74 -5.06 -12.02 -7.01
C ASP A 74 -3.80 -12.66 -6.40
N GLY A 75 -3.66 -12.55 -5.07
CA GLY A 75 -2.56 -13.14 -4.32
C GLY A 75 -2.78 -14.60 -3.96
N ASN A 76 -3.93 -15.21 -4.30
CA ASN A 76 -4.26 -16.60 -4.00
C ASN A 76 -3.56 -17.58 -4.95
N ASP A 77 -2.72 -17.12 -5.87
CA ASP A 77 -1.86 -17.93 -6.73
C ASP A 77 -0.80 -18.77 -5.99
N GLY A 78 -0.84 -18.74 -4.66
CA GLY A 78 0.04 -19.46 -3.74
C GLY A 78 1.30 -18.71 -3.32
N LYS A 79 1.57 -17.52 -3.84
CA LYS A 79 2.80 -16.76 -3.55
C LYS A 79 2.58 -15.58 -2.62
N ASN A 80 1.48 -14.84 -2.80
CA ASN A 80 1.24 -13.58 -2.10
C ASN A 80 -0.06 -13.60 -1.27
N HIS A 81 -0.29 -14.70 -0.57
CA HIS A 81 -1.47 -14.83 0.29
C HIS A 81 -1.54 -13.70 1.33
N THR A 82 -2.74 -13.39 1.78
CA THR A 82 -3.04 -12.28 2.70
C THR A 82 -2.55 -10.92 2.20
N VAL A 83 -2.54 -10.69 0.86
CA VAL A 83 -2.28 -9.36 0.33
C VAL A 83 -3.43 -8.43 0.71
N GLU A 84 -3.10 -7.30 1.34
CA GLU A 84 -4.04 -6.29 1.85
C GLU A 84 -3.37 -4.92 1.94
N GLY A 85 -3.99 -3.93 2.56
CA GLY A 85 -3.39 -2.63 2.83
C GLY A 85 -2.89 -1.85 1.63
N PRO A 86 -3.53 -1.91 0.45
CA PRO A 86 -2.96 -1.31 -0.75
C PRO A 86 -2.85 0.21 -0.62
N LYS A 87 -1.73 0.77 -1.09
CA LYS A 87 -1.51 2.20 -1.28
C LYS A 87 -1.22 2.44 -2.75
N LEU A 88 -2.03 3.27 -3.39
CA LEU A 88 -1.95 3.54 -4.83
C LEU A 88 -1.22 4.85 -5.09
N TYR A 89 -0.21 4.80 -5.96
CA TYR A 89 0.62 5.95 -6.34
C TYR A 89 0.84 5.98 -7.84
N LYS A 90 1.25 7.14 -8.36
CA LYS A 90 1.73 7.33 -9.73
C LYS A 90 3.09 8.00 -9.72
N ARG A 91 4.03 7.48 -10.53
CA ARG A 91 5.38 8.03 -10.68
C ARG A 91 5.97 7.62 -12.03
N ASN A 92 6.57 8.55 -12.75
CA ASN A 92 7.26 8.30 -14.02
C ASN A 92 6.41 7.54 -15.06
N GLY A 93 5.10 7.82 -15.11
CA GLY A 93 4.17 7.15 -16.03
C GLY A 93 3.80 5.71 -15.65
N TYR A 94 4.15 5.26 -14.45
CA TYR A 94 3.72 4.00 -13.86
C TYR A 94 2.76 4.21 -12.71
N TYR A 95 1.79 3.33 -12.58
CA TYR A 95 0.99 3.12 -11.38
C TYR A 95 1.68 2.10 -10.49
N TYR A 96 1.73 2.39 -9.20
CA TYR A 96 2.30 1.53 -8.18
C TYR A 96 1.27 1.20 -7.12
N ILE A 97 1.18 -0.07 -6.76
CA ILE A 97 0.40 -0.52 -5.61
C ILE A 97 1.40 -1.10 -4.60
N PHE A 98 1.55 -0.42 -3.47
CA PHE A 98 2.29 -0.93 -2.33
C PHE A 98 1.34 -1.71 -1.46
N ALA A 99 1.52 -3.00 -1.32
CA ALA A 99 0.64 -3.86 -0.53
C ALA A 99 1.48 -4.91 0.23
N PRO A 100 1.34 -5.03 1.56
CA PRO A 100 1.95 -6.13 2.28
C PRO A 100 1.26 -7.45 1.94
N ALA A 101 2.02 -8.55 2.00
CA ALA A 101 1.52 -9.90 1.88
C ALA A 101 2.17 -10.82 2.94
N GLY A 102 1.69 -12.04 3.13
CA GLY A 102 2.26 -13.01 4.06
C GLY A 102 1.86 -12.82 5.53
N GLY A 103 0.99 -11.84 5.82
CA GLY A 103 0.47 -11.55 7.15
C GLY A 103 1.43 -10.77 8.06
N VAL A 104 0.91 -10.30 9.20
CA VAL A 104 1.63 -9.37 10.10
C VAL A 104 2.83 -9.98 10.82
N ALA A 105 2.88 -11.31 10.98
CA ALA A 105 3.96 -11.97 11.72
C ALA A 105 5.18 -12.30 10.85
N THR A 106 4.95 -12.66 9.58
CA THR A 106 5.98 -13.26 8.71
C THR A 106 5.98 -12.66 7.30
N GLY A 107 5.21 -11.62 7.06
CA GLY A 107 4.99 -11.07 5.73
C GLY A 107 6.13 -10.21 5.21
N TRP A 108 5.89 -9.66 4.06
CA TRP A 108 6.81 -8.81 3.31
C TRP A 108 6.05 -7.66 2.64
N GLN A 109 6.78 -6.63 2.21
CA GLN A 109 6.24 -5.58 1.38
C GLN A 109 6.34 -5.96 -0.09
N LEU A 110 5.18 -6.16 -0.70
CA LEU A 110 5.03 -6.34 -2.13
C LEU A 110 4.79 -4.98 -2.79
N VAL A 111 5.33 -4.78 -3.99
CA VAL A 111 4.99 -3.67 -4.88
C VAL A 111 4.58 -4.22 -6.23
N LEU A 112 3.47 -3.72 -6.73
CA LEU A 112 2.94 -4.01 -8.05
C LEU A 112 3.16 -2.77 -8.92
N ARG A 113 3.56 -2.95 -10.19
CA ARG A 113 3.82 -1.87 -11.14
C ARG A 113 3.16 -2.12 -12.48
N SER A 114 2.51 -1.10 -13.03
CA SER A 114 1.92 -1.14 -14.39
C SER A 114 1.92 0.23 -15.03
N LYS A 115 1.91 0.30 -16.36
CA LYS A 115 1.63 1.53 -17.12
C LYS A 115 0.12 1.81 -17.26
N ASN A 116 -0.72 0.85 -16.94
CA ASN A 116 -2.17 0.99 -16.97
C ASN A 116 -2.73 0.78 -15.55
N ILE A 117 -3.66 1.65 -15.14
CA ILE A 117 -4.29 1.60 -13.81
C ILE A 117 -4.97 0.25 -13.52
N TYR A 118 -5.49 -0.41 -14.52
CA TYR A 118 -6.13 -1.72 -14.41
C TYR A 118 -5.20 -2.90 -14.72
N GLY A 119 -3.91 -2.64 -14.90
CA GLY A 119 -2.90 -3.67 -15.18
C GLY A 119 -2.74 -4.02 -16.66
N PRO A 120 -2.08 -5.14 -16.99
CA PRO A 120 -1.54 -6.11 -16.03
C PRO A 120 -0.40 -5.52 -15.19
N TYR A 121 -0.28 -6.00 -13.95
CA TYR A 121 0.76 -5.57 -13.01
C TYR A 121 1.91 -6.58 -12.94
N GLU A 122 3.14 -6.08 -13.01
CA GLU A 122 4.33 -6.81 -12.57
C GLU A 122 4.41 -6.73 -11.04
N SER A 123 4.89 -7.76 -10.37
CA SER A 123 5.03 -7.78 -8.90
C SER A 123 6.47 -8.05 -8.47
N LYS A 124 6.90 -7.37 -7.39
CA LYS A 124 8.21 -7.58 -6.77
C LYS A 124 8.10 -7.44 -5.25
N ILE A 125 8.76 -8.33 -4.49
CA ILE A 125 9.01 -8.13 -3.07
C ILE A 125 10.15 -7.12 -2.95
N VAL A 126 9.91 -6.01 -2.25
CA VAL A 126 10.86 -4.89 -2.17
C VAL A 126 11.40 -4.68 -0.75
N MET A 127 10.79 -5.32 0.25
CA MET A 127 11.31 -5.37 1.61
C MET A 127 10.77 -6.62 2.32
N ALA A 128 11.66 -7.29 3.04
CA ALA A 128 11.32 -8.41 3.93
C ALA A 128 12.15 -8.31 5.23
N GLN A 129 11.80 -9.10 6.25
CA GLN A 129 12.52 -9.11 7.52
C GLN A 129 14.04 -9.33 7.36
N GLY A 130 14.44 -10.22 6.45
CA GLY A 130 15.82 -10.62 6.28
C GLY A 130 16.43 -11.14 7.58
N LYS A 131 17.62 -10.62 7.92
CA LYS A 131 18.36 -10.98 9.15
C LYS A 131 18.06 -10.06 10.35
N THR A 132 17.07 -9.18 10.22
CA THR A 132 16.72 -8.22 11.28
C THR A 132 15.71 -8.82 12.27
N THR A 133 15.48 -8.12 13.37
CA THR A 133 14.43 -8.46 14.35
C THR A 133 13.09 -7.78 14.03
N ILE A 134 13.00 -7.04 12.93
CA ILE A 134 11.80 -6.31 12.49
C ILE A 134 11.07 -7.18 11.48
N ASN A 135 10.14 -7.99 11.96
CA ASN A 135 9.35 -8.93 11.16
C ASN A 135 8.13 -8.27 10.52
N GLY A 136 7.61 -8.90 9.48
CA GLY A 136 6.31 -8.65 8.90
C GLY A 136 6.01 -7.18 8.59
N PRO A 137 6.83 -6.45 7.79
CA PRO A 137 6.52 -5.07 7.43
C PRO A 137 5.10 -5.00 6.85
N HIS A 138 4.24 -4.15 7.46
CA HIS A 138 2.80 -4.17 7.17
C HIS A 138 2.21 -2.78 7.14
N GLN A 139 1.14 -2.60 6.32
CA GLN A 139 0.40 -1.34 6.14
C GLN A 139 1.30 -0.14 5.83
N GLY A 140 2.35 -0.37 5.05
CA GLY A 140 3.33 0.65 4.74
C GLY A 140 2.86 1.69 3.73
N GLY A 141 3.51 2.85 3.75
CA GLY A 141 3.28 3.94 2.82
C GLY A 141 4.57 4.65 2.45
N TRP A 142 4.68 5.02 1.18
CA TRP A 142 5.76 5.86 0.66
C TRP A 142 5.46 7.33 0.88
N VAL A 143 6.47 8.09 1.29
CA VAL A 143 6.43 9.53 1.52
C VAL A 143 7.71 10.16 0.96
N ASP A 144 7.58 11.24 0.19
CA ASP A 144 8.71 12.09 -0.20
C ASP A 144 8.80 13.31 0.70
N THR A 145 10.02 13.71 1.01
CA THR A 145 10.31 14.98 1.69
C THR A 145 10.36 16.12 0.71
N ASN A 146 10.26 17.36 1.20
CA ASN A 146 10.46 18.57 0.39
C ASN A 146 11.89 18.71 -0.15
N THR A 147 12.84 17.94 0.37
CA THR A 147 14.24 17.87 -0.04
C THR A 147 14.50 16.79 -1.10
N GLY A 148 13.46 16.02 -1.48
CA GLY A 148 13.53 15.01 -2.54
C GLY A 148 13.97 13.63 -2.06
N GLU A 149 13.99 13.38 -0.75
CA GLU A 149 14.28 12.07 -0.19
C GLU A 149 12.98 11.25 -0.13
N SER A 150 13.07 9.97 -0.47
CA SER A 150 11.97 9.03 -0.33
C SER A 150 12.11 8.21 0.95
N TRP A 151 11.02 8.06 1.67
CA TRP A 151 10.93 7.31 2.91
C TRP A 151 9.74 6.35 2.89
N PHE A 152 9.86 5.24 3.62
CA PHE A 152 8.81 4.26 3.78
C PHE A 152 8.48 4.05 5.25
N VAL A 153 7.23 4.32 5.60
CA VAL A 153 6.68 4.10 6.95
C VAL A 153 5.93 2.78 6.97
N HIS A 154 6.18 1.92 7.94
CA HIS A 154 5.41 0.69 8.13
C HIS A 154 5.32 0.35 9.62
N PHE A 155 4.50 -0.61 10.00
CA PHE A 155 4.51 -1.14 11.34
C PHE A 155 5.09 -2.56 11.40
N GLN A 156 5.53 -2.93 12.60
CA GLN A 156 5.82 -4.28 13.05
C GLN A 156 4.81 -4.67 14.12
N ASP A 157 4.21 -5.84 14.06
CA ASP A 157 3.38 -6.38 15.14
C ASP A 157 4.28 -6.97 16.25
N LYS A 158 4.16 -6.44 17.46
CA LYS A 158 4.92 -6.83 18.66
C LYS A 158 4.01 -7.48 19.72
N GLY A 159 2.90 -8.08 19.31
CA GLY A 159 1.97 -8.75 20.21
C GLY A 159 1.41 -7.80 21.27
N ALA A 160 1.69 -8.06 22.55
CA ALA A 160 1.18 -7.24 23.66
C ALA A 160 1.66 -5.78 23.63
N TYR A 161 2.75 -5.46 22.96
CA TYR A 161 3.23 -4.08 22.79
C TYR A 161 2.54 -3.35 21.64
N GLY A 162 1.65 -4.03 20.89
CA GLY A 162 0.94 -3.47 19.76
C GLY A 162 1.79 -3.34 18.51
N ARG A 163 1.44 -2.34 17.68
CA ARG A 163 2.05 -2.11 16.37
C ARG A 163 3.08 -0.98 16.46
N VAL A 164 4.35 -1.36 16.45
CA VAL A 164 5.46 -0.43 16.52
C VAL A 164 5.77 0.13 15.13
N ILE A 165 5.86 1.44 15.02
CA ILE A 165 6.13 2.14 13.76
C ILE A 165 7.62 2.21 13.48
N HIS A 166 7.98 1.92 12.25
CA HIS A 166 9.32 2.02 11.70
C HIS A 166 9.35 2.98 10.51
N LEU A 167 10.44 3.72 10.39
CA LEU A 167 10.75 4.58 9.25
C LEU A 167 12.01 4.04 8.56
N ASN A 168 11.92 3.76 7.26
CA ASN A 168 13.03 3.26 6.47
C ASN A 168 13.36 4.21 5.33
N PRO A 169 14.65 4.40 5.00
CA PRO A 169 15.03 5.08 3.77
C PRO A 169 14.53 4.27 2.57
N MET A 170 14.17 4.96 1.50
CA MET A 170 13.75 4.33 0.26
C MET A 170 14.44 5.02 -0.92
N MET A 171 14.85 4.26 -1.90
CA MET A 171 15.40 4.78 -3.15
C MET A 171 14.74 4.09 -4.35
N TRP A 172 14.82 4.74 -5.51
CA TRP A 172 14.29 4.20 -6.74
C TRP A 172 15.42 3.74 -7.66
N ILE A 173 15.39 2.48 -8.07
CA ILE A 173 16.36 1.87 -8.98
C ILE A 173 15.59 1.21 -10.13
N ASN A 174 15.80 1.69 -11.36
CA ASN A 174 15.10 1.20 -12.56
C ASN A 174 13.57 1.19 -12.40
N ASP A 175 13.03 2.28 -11.84
CA ASP A 175 11.60 2.43 -11.51
C ASP A 175 11.03 1.34 -10.58
N TRP A 176 11.87 0.77 -9.73
CA TRP A 176 11.46 -0.06 -8.59
C TRP A 176 11.94 0.55 -7.28
N PRO A 177 11.11 0.57 -6.23
CA PRO A 177 11.56 1.01 -4.92
C PRO A 177 12.46 -0.07 -4.29
N VAL A 178 13.51 0.37 -3.64
CA VAL A 178 14.34 -0.41 -2.72
C VAL A 178 14.19 0.21 -1.35
N ILE A 179 13.67 -0.55 -0.39
CA ILE A 179 13.29 -0.03 0.93
C ILE A 179 14.22 -0.60 2.01
N GLY A 180 14.78 0.29 2.84
CA GLY A 180 15.74 -0.10 3.87
C GLY A 180 17.13 -0.36 3.30
N VAL A 181 17.78 -1.44 3.71
CA VAL A 181 19.16 -1.79 3.31
C VAL A 181 19.15 -3.06 2.46
N ASP A 182 19.46 -2.92 1.19
CA ASP A 182 19.63 -4.04 0.25
C ASP A 182 21.12 -4.44 0.19
N LYS A 183 21.50 -5.43 0.99
CA LYS A 183 22.90 -5.89 1.13
C LYS A 183 23.35 -6.74 -0.05
N ASP A 184 22.46 -7.51 -0.60
CA ASP A 184 22.72 -8.52 -1.63
C ASP A 184 22.52 -7.94 -3.04
N LYS A 185 21.95 -6.75 -3.13
CA LYS A 185 21.62 -6.03 -4.37
C LYS A 185 20.64 -6.78 -5.28
N ASP A 186 19.73 -7.53 -4.66
CA ASP A 186 18.63 -8.23 -5.37
C ASP A 186 17.38 -7.37 -5.54
N GLY A 187 17.36 -6.19 -4.90
CA GLY A 187 16.28 -5.21 -4.90
C GLY A 187 15.21 -5.49 -3.85
N CYS A 188 15.49 -6.38 -2.88
CA CYS A 188 14.69 -6.61 -1.70
C CYS A 188 15.46 -6.14 -0.45
N GLY A 189 15.07 -5.01 0.14
CA GLY A 189 15.77 -4.49 1.31
C GLY A 189 15.33 -5.13 2.62
N GLU A 190 16.15 -4.93 3.66
CA GLU A 190 15.85 -5.27 5.05
C GLU A 190 15.54 -3.98 5.84
N PRO A 191 14.65 -4.01 6.85
CA PRO A 191 14.42 -2.87 7.71
C PRO A 191 15.70 -2.37 8.39
N VAL A 192 15.86 -1.05 8.51
CA VAL A 192 16.94 -0.47 9.30
C VAL A 192 16.65 -0.67 10.79
N THR A 193 17.68 -1.05 11.55
CA THR A 193 17.57 -1.36 12.98
C THR A 193 18.05 -0.24 13.89
N VAL A 194 18.57 0.86 13.31
CA VAL A 194 19.03 2.05 14.04
C VAL A 194 18.06 3.20 13.80
N SER A 195 17.71 3.91 14.88
CA SER A 195 16.98 5.17 14.76
C SER A 195 17.89 6.22 14.11
N TYR A 196 17.39 6.88 13.08
CA TYR A 196 18.00 8.12 12.60
C TYR A 196 17.65 9.21 13.64
N THR A 197 18.63 9.63 14.38
CA THR A 197 18.54 10.82 15.27
C THR A 197 19.02 12.05 14.53
#